data_9c4e1a9d355aa575e3c695a411f20525
#
_entry.id   9c4e1a9d355aa575e3c695a411f20525
#
_cell.length_a   1.000
_cell.length_b   1.000
_cell.length_c   1.000
_cell.angle_alpha   90.00
_cell.angle_beta   90.00
_cell.angle_gamma   90.00
#
_symmetry.space_group_name_H-M   'P 1'
#
loop_
_entity.id
_entity.type
_entity.pdbx_description
1 polymer ?
#
loop_
_entity_poly.entity_id
_entity_poly.type
_entity_poly.pdbx_seq_one_letter_code
_entity_poly.pdbx_strand_id
1 'polypeptide(L)'
;MISTSDLHVVETRPLVAPALLHRELPLGDVAAATVREARERIKAILRGDDQRLLVIVGPCSVHDVDAAKEYAAAIAQEHERHRDQLDRHRRPYD
;
A
#
# COMPACT_ATOMS: atom_id res chain seq x y z
N MET A 1 8.87 -25.25 -38.32
CA MET A 1 7.61 -24.83 -37.75
C MET A 1 7.84 -23.57 -36.88
N ILE A 2 7.11 -22.50 -37.17
CA ILE A 2 7.27 -21.26 -36.43
C ILE A 2 6.44 -21.33 -35.13
N SER A 3 7.10 -21.14 -34.01
CA SER A 3 6.40 -21.05 -32.73
C SER A 3 5.62 -19.72 -32.62
N THR A 4 4.37 -19.79 -32.14
CA THR A 4 3.53 -18.61 -31.92
C THR A 4 3.36 -18.30 -30.44
N SER A 5 3.91 -19.15 -29.53
CA SER A 5 3.87 -18.95 -28.10
C SER A 5 5.23 -18.49 -27.55
N ASP A 6 5.21 -17.70 -26.51
CA ASP A 6 6.40 -17.25 -25.79
C ASP A 6 7.42 -16.49 -26.66
N LEU A 7 6.95 -15.79 -27.70
CA LEU A 7 7.84 -15.08 -28.63
C LEU A 7 8.65 -13.96 -27.98
N HIS A 8 8.11 -13.34 -26.93
CA HIS A 8 8.75 -12.23 -26.22
C HIS A 8 9.20 -12.60 -24.80
N VAL A 9 9.15 -13.89 -24.47
CA VAL A 9 9.59 -14.38 -23.17
C VAL A 9 11.08 -14.66 -23.23
N VAL A 10 11.85 -13.89 -22.49
CA VAL A 10 13.31 -14.04 -22.39
C VAL A 10 13.66 -15.10 -21.37
N GLU A 11 12.93 -15.15 -20.26
CA GLU A 11 13.23 -16.03 -19.15
C GLU A 11 11.97 -16.30 -18.32
N THR A 12 11.87 -17.51 -17.78
CA THR A 12 10.83 -17.89 -16.82
C THR A 12 11.50 -18.31 -15.52
N ARG A 13 11.10 -17.67 -14.40
CA ARG A 13 11.62 -17.99 -13.08
C ARG A 13 10.48 -18.37 -12.14
N PRO A 14 10.67 -19.38 -11.28
CA PRO A 14 9.67 -19.69 -10.28
C PRO A 14 9.57 -18.56 -9.24
N LEU A 15 8.35 -18.29 -8.79
CA LEU A 15 8.11 -17.34 -7.72
C LEU A 15 8.39 -18.00 -6.37
N VAL A 16 8.89 -17.19 -5.43
CA VAL A 16 9.06 -17.62 -4.05
C VAL A 16 7.69 -17.84 -3.42
N ALA A 17 7.49 -18.97 -2.74
CA ALA A 17 6.26 -19.25 -2.03
C ALA A 17 6.01 -18.19 -0.94
N PRO A 18 4.76 -17.71 -0.76
CA PRO A 18 4.44 -16.72 0.27
C PRO A 18 4.88 -17.12 1.67
N ALA A 19 4.74 -18.40 2.04
CA ALA A 19 5.15 -18.89 3.35
C ALA A 19 6.66 -18.73 3.59
N LEU A 20 7.47 -18.96 2.55
CA LEU A 20 8.92 -18.78 2.64
C LEU A 20 9.27 -17.29 2.76
N LEU A 21 8.60 -16.44 2.00
CA LEU A 21 8.81 -15.01 2.05
C LEU A 21 8.44 -14.45 3.43
N HIS A 22 7.37 -14.92 4.05
CA HIS A 22 6.98 -14.55 5.41
C HIS A 22 8.06 -14.94 6.43
N ARG A 23 8.74 -16.06 6.21
CA ARG A 23 9.82 -16.53 7.09
C ARG A 23 11.05 -15.66 6.96
N GLU A 24 11.42 -15.28 5.74
CA GLU A 24 12.61 -14.47 5.46
C GLU A 24 12.40 -12.99 5.78
N LEU A 25 11.19 -12.48 5.55
CA LEU A 25 10.83 -11.08 5.76
C LEU A 25 9.60 -11.00 6.67
N PRO A 26 9.75 -11.30 7.96
CA PRO A 26 8.62 -11.24 8.88
C PRO A 26 8.15 -9.79 9.07
N LEU A 27 6.87 -9.63 9.32
CA LEU A 27 6.28 -8.33 9.63
C LEU A 27 6.77 -7.86 11.01
N GLY A 28 7.52 -6.75 11.04
CA GLY A 28 8.01 -6.16 12.29
C GLY A 28 6.88 -5.52 13.11
N ASP A 29 7.15 -5.25 14.38
CA ASP A 29 6.15 -4.70 15.31
C ASP A 29 5.63 -3.33 14.87
N VAL A 30 6.52 -2.47 14.35
CA VAL A 30 6.13 -1.14 13.87
C VAL A 30 5.22 -1.24 12.65
N ALA A 31 5.58 -2.10 11.69
CA ALA A 31 4.76 -2.30 10.48
C ALA A 31 3.41 -2.93 10.83
N ALA A 32 3.38 -3.88 11.76
CA ALA A 32 2.15 -4.50 12.24
C ALA A 32 1.22 -3.49 12.90
N ALA A 33 1.76 -2.61 13.73
CA ALA A 33 1.00 -1.54 14.37
C ALA A 33 0.43 -0.57 13.33
N THR A 34 1.22 -0.18 12.34
CA THR A 34 0.79 0.70 11.23
C THR A 34 -0.39 0.10 10.48
N VAL A 35 -0.32 -1.18 10.14
CA VAL A 35 -1.41 -1.88 9.42
C VAL A 35 -2.67 -1.95 10.28
N ARG A 36 -2.53 -2.28 11.56
CA ARG A 36 -3.67 -2.38 12.49
C ARG A 36 -4.37 -1.04 12.65
N GLU A 37 -3.62 0.01 12.89
CA GLU A 37 -4.17 1.36 13.06
C GLU A 37 -4.84 1.85 11.78
N ALA A 38 -4.24 1.59 10.62
CA ALA A 38 -4.82 1.96 9.34
C ALA A 38 -6.15 1.24 9.10
N ARG A 39 -6.23 -0.05 9.41
CA ARG A 39 -7.47 -0.82 9.29
C ARG A 39 -8.58 -0.27 10.18
N GLU A 40 -8.26 0.12 11.41
CA GLU A 40 -9.24 0.71 12.31
C GLU A 40 -9.73 2.08 11.82
N ARG A 41 -8.83 2.90 11.27
CA ARG A 41 -9.23 4.18 10.66
C ARG A 41 -10.12 3.99 9.44
N ILE A 42 -9.80 3.02 8.59
CA ILE A 42 -10.62 2.70 7.41
C ILE A 42 -12.01 2.24 7.82
N LYS A 43 -12.10 1.37 8.83
CA LYS A 43 -13.40 0.94 9.37
C LYS A 43 -14.21 2.13 9.90
N ALA A 44 -13.58 3.05 10.62
CA ALA A 44 -14.24 4.24 11.15
C ALA A 44 -14.76 5.14 10.02
N ILE A 45 -13.98 5.33 8.96
CA ILE A 45 -14.40 6.10 7.78
C ILE A 45 -15.61 5.43 7.11
N LEU A 46 -15.56 4.12 6.92
CA LEU A 46 -16.66 3.38 6.28
C LEU A 46 -17.95 3.37 7.10
N ARG A 47 -17.84 3.42 8.43
CA ARG A 47 -19.01 3.53 9.32
C ARG A 47 -19.55 4.95 9.43
N GLY A 48 -18.81 5.94 8.95
CA GLY A 48 -19.19 7.35 9.08
C GLY A 48 -18.76 8.01 10.40
N ASP A 49 -18.00 7.29 11.25
CA ASP A 49 -17.49 7.82 12.51
C ASP A 49 -16.34 8.80 12.31
N ASP A 50 -15.60 8.64 11.22
CA ASP A 50 -14.49 9.50 10.84
C ASP A 50 -14.83 10.14 9.49
N GLN A 51 -14.82 11.47 9.45
CA GLN A 51 -15.21 12.23 8.26
C GLN A 51 -14.08 12.45 7.26
N ARG A 52 -12.90 11.91 7.52
CA ARG A 52 -11.78 12.05 6.60
C ARG A 52 -12.03 11.26 5.31
N LEU A 53 -11.40 11.71 4.25
CA LEU A 53 -11.51 11.07 2.94
C LEU A 53 -10.57 9.86 2.86
N LEU A 54 -11.11 8.73 2.43
CA LEU A 54 -10.31 7.54 2.13
C LEU A 54 -9.91 7.57 0.66
N VAL A 55 -8.61 7.59 0.41
CA VAL A 55 -8.05 7.58 -0.94
C VAL A 55 -7.20 6.34 -1.12
N ILE A 56 -7.51 5.55 -2.15
CA ILE A 56 -6.77 4.33 -2.48
C ILE A 56 -5.92 4.63 -3.71
N VAL A 57 -4.62 4.62 -3.53
CA VAL A 57 -3.66 4.91 -4.61
C VAL A 57 -2.51 3.91 -4.55
N GLY A 58 -1.90 3.65 -5.69
CA GLY A 58 -0.76 2.77 -5.73
C GLY A 58 -0.32 2.45 -7.16
N PRO A 59 0.85 1.84 -7.32
CA PRO A 59 1.28 1.32 -8.62
C PRO A 59 0.46 0.09 -9.01
N CYS A 60 0.44 -0.22 -10.31
CA CYS A 60 -0.27 -1.40 -10.80
C CYS A 60 0.33 -2.71 -10.28
N SER A 61 1.64 -2.74 -10.05
CA SER A 61 2.34 -3.91 -9.54
C SER A 61 3.64 -3.50 -8.84
N VAL A 62 4.14 -4.38 -7.99
CA VAL A 62 5.45 -4.21 -7.34
C VAL A 62 6.46 -5.11 -8.05
N HIS A 63 6.96 -4.65 -9.18
CA HIS A 63 7.99 -5.36 -9.94
C HIS A 63 9.39 -4.81 -9.69
N ASP A 64 9.50 -3.62 -9.10
CA ASP A 64 10.74 -2.97 -8.70
C ASP A 64 10.59 -2.53 -7.25
N VAL A 65 11.34 -3.18 -6.35
CA VAL A 65 11.24 -2.94 -4.91
C VAL A 65 11.68 -1.51 -4.56
N ASP A 66 12.74 -1.01 -5.19
CA ASP A 66 13.25 0.33 -4.90
C ASP A 66 12.25 1.40 -5.34
N ALA A 67 11.63 1.24 -6.50
CA ALA A 67 10.58 2.14 -6.96
C ALA A 67 9.36 2.11 -6.03
N ALA A 68 8.98 0.93 -5.54
CA ALA A 68 7.87 0.78 -4.61
C ALA A 68 8.15 1.48 -3.28
N LYS A 69 9.37 1.38 -2.75
CA LYS A 69 9.78 2.07 -1.54
C LYS A 69 9.77 3.58 -1.70
N GLU A 70 10.26 4.07 -2.82
CA GLU A 70 10.25 5.51 -3.15
C GLU A 70 8.82 6.04 -3.23
N TYR A 71 7.94 5.31 -3.89
CA TYR A 71 6.52 5.63 -3.98
C TYR A 71 5.86 5.66 -2.60
N ALA A 72 6.12 4.65 -1.77
CA ALA A 72 5.58 4.57 -0.41
C ALA A 72 6.04 5.75 0.45
N ALA A 73 7.30 6.16 0.35
CA ALA A 73 7.82 7.31 1.07
C ALA A 73 7.11 8.61 0.63
N ALA A 74 6.88 8.79 -0.65
CA ALA A 74 6.15 9.94 -1.19
C ALA A 74 4.71 9.98 -0.69
N ILE A 75 4.02 8.84 -0.68
CA ILE A 75 2.65 8.73 -0.18
C ILE A 75 2.60 9.03 1.32
N ALA A 76 3.57 8.55 2.09
CA ALA A 76 3.63 8.84 3.53
C ALA A 76 3.77 10.34 3.80
N GLN A 77 4.59 11.05 3.02
CA GLN A 77 4.73 12.50 3.12
C GLN A 77 3.43 13.24 2.78
N GLU A 78 2.74 12.83 1.72
CA GLU A 78 1.46 13.41 1.34
C GLU A 78 0.38 13.15 2.40
N HIS A 79 0.39 11.98 3.01
CA HIS A 79 -0.53 11.65 4.09
C HIS A 79 -0.35 12.60 5.28
N GLU A 80 0.87 12.83 5.73
CA GLU A 80 1.16 13.77 6.81
C GLU A 80 0.77 15.20 6.45
N ARG A 81 1.05 15.60 5.22
CA ARG A 81 0.74 16.94 4.72
C ARG A 81 -0.75 17.25 4.71
N HIS A 82 -1.58 16.28 4.33
CA HIS A 82 -3.03 16.49 4.22
C HIS A 82 -3.80 16.15 5.49
N ARG A 83 -3.17 15.53 6.44
CA ARG A 83 -3.78 15.14 7.70
C ARG A 83 -4.36 16.32 8.46
N ASP A 84 -3.58 17.38 8.62
CA ASP A 84 -4.00 18.59 9.32
C ASP A 84 -5.08 19.36 8.56
N GLN A 85 -5.00 19.37 7.23
CA GLN A 85 -6.01 20.00 6.39
C GLN A 85 -7.37 19.32 6.51
N LEU A 86 -7.39 18.00 6.58
CA LEU A 86 -8.62 17.25 6.77
C LEU A 86 -9.22 17.52 8.16
N ASP A 87 -8.40 17.61 9.18
CA ASP A 87 -8.85 17.96 10.53
C ASP A 87 -9.41 19.37 10.60
N ARG A 88 -8.84 20.32 9.87
CA ARG A 88 -9.35 21.69 9.78
C ARG A 88 -10.70 21.78 9.13
N HIS A 89 -10.94 21.02 8.07
CA HIS A 89 -12.24 20.96 7.41
C HIS A 89 -13.31 20.32 8.28
N ARG A 90 -12.91 19.44 9.17
CA ARG A 90 -13.80 18.75 10.08
C ARG A 90 -14.36 19.68 11.15
N ARG A 91 -13.54 20.59 11.69
CA ARG A 91 -13.91 21.48 12.78
C ARG A 91 -15.12 22.38 12.55
N PRO A 92 -15.30 23.00 11.36
CA PRO A 92 -16.45 23.87 11.14
C PRO A 92 -17.80 23.16 11.15
N TYR A 93 -17.79 21.85 11.03
CA TYR A 93 -19.00 21.03 10.94
C TYR A 93 -19.26 20.21 12.21
N ASP A 94 -18.45 20.35 13.19
CA ASP A 94 -18.61 19.67 14.48
C ASP A 94 -19.71 20.33 15.34
#